data_36b249724303a15a0fda8848ff048899
#
_entry.id   36b249724303a15a0fda8848ff048899
#
_cell.length_a   1.000
_cell.length_b   1.000
_cell.length_c   1.000
_cell.angle_alpha   90.00
_cell.angle_beta   90.00
_cell.angle_gamma   90.00
#
_symmetry.space_group_name_H-M   'P 1'
#
loop_
_entity.id
_entity.type
_entity.pdbx_description
1 polymer ?
#
loop_
_entity_poly.entity_id
_entity_poly.type
_entity_poly.pdbx_seq_one_letter_code
_entity_poly.pdbx_strand_id
1 'polypeptide(L)'
;MSIIKALALAAAAGLLLTAPLGQPEARAKTKPAYSPRDFTGVYEGEFLTKLDFPYNERYGALFRKRQQDDIDNKPYDDPASHCLTSGMPAMMLSAGYPFEIFQSGRQITFTKENGSVRRIQMKRGHEGLDDGPLYMGDAIGHWDGDVLVVDTVNLRGDTSLERRIAPHSTAMHIKERIWRPSYGVILDEVTLTDPEAFTKPWVHTVKLTRHDEWELKEFVCDNNRYFLKPDGTSAIRGLAPVPR
;
A
#
# COMPACT_ATOMS: atom_id res chain seq x y z
N MET A 1 88.63 -49.49 -26.98
CA MET A 1 88.09 -50.08 -25.69
C MET A 1 87.51 -48.94 -24.92
N SER A 2 86.16 -48.77 -24.95
CA SER A 2 85.35 -48.04 -23.97
C SER A 2 83.93 -48.18 -24.31
N ILE A 3 83.16 -48.70 -23.41
CA ILE A 3 81.76 -49.03 -23.56
C ILE A 3 80.98 -47.82 -23.08
N ILE A 4 80.12 -47.24 -23.95
CA ILE A 4 79.22 -46.20 -23.60
C ILE A 4 77.80 -46.84 -23.34
N LYS A 5 77.35 -46.78 -22.09
CA LYS A 5 76.02 -47.24 -21.69
C LYS A 5 75.00 -46.13 -22.03
N ALA A 6 74.00 -46.44 -22.86
CA ALA A 6 72.88 -45.58 -23.12
C ALA A 6 71.87 -45.74 -21.97
N LEU A 7 71.49 -44.62 -21.34
CA LEU A 7 70.35 -44.52 -20.41
C LEU A 7 69.08 -44.22 -21.18
N ALA A 8 68.12 -45.10 -21.12
CA ALA A 8 66.78 -44.83 -21.68
C ALA A 8 65.95 -44.07 -20.62
N LEU A 9 65.50 -42.90 -20.96
CA LEU A 9 64.54 -42.08 -20.19
C LEU A 9 63.13 -42.50 -20.54
N ALA A 10 62.38 -43.07 -19.65
CA ALA A 10 60.95 -43.37 -19.79
C ALA A 10 60.16 -42.12 -19.42
N ALA A 11 59.48 -41.50 -20.40
CA ALA A 11 58.54 -40.42 -20.14
C ALA A 11 57.17 -40.99 -19.76
N ALA A 12 56.76 -40.82 -18.49
CA ALA A 12 55.43 -41.11 -18.04
C ALA A 12 54.50 -39.97 -18.42
N ALA A 13 53.60 -40.18 -19.37
CA ALA A 13 52.52 -39.25 -19.72
C ALA A 13 51.40 -39.38 -18.64
N GLY A 14 51.31 -38.42 -17.75
CA GLY A 14 50.20 -38.30 -16.80
C GLY A 14 48.94 -37.78 -17.52
N LEU A 15 47.92 -38.61 -17.64
CA LEU A 15 46.58 -38.19 -18.05
C LEU A 15 45.92 -37.40 -16.91
N LEU A 16 45.83 -36.09 -17.03
CA LEU A 16 45.02 -35.23 -16.18
C LEU A 16 43.55 -35.43 -16.58
N LEU A 17 42.79 -36.21 -15.84
CA LEU A 17 41.31 -36.22 -15.91
C LEU A 17 40.81 -34.91 -15.34
N THR A 18 40.43 -33.98 -16.18
CA THR A 18 39.63 -32.81 -15.80
C THR A 18 38.19 -33.25 -15.61
N ALA A 19 37.77 -33.41 -14.35
CA ALA A 19 36.37 -33.58 -14.01
C ALA A 19 35.61 -32.30 -14.41
N PRO A 20 34.45 -32.39 -15.09
CA PRO A 20 33.66 -31.20 -15.39
C PRO A 20 33.18 -30.60 -14.05
N LEU A 21 33.52 -29.35 -13.80
CA LEU A 21 32.92 -28.57 -12.72
C LEU A 21 31.42 -28.51 -12.99
N GLY A 22 30.64 -29.29 -12.23
CA GLY A 22 29.19 -29.26 -12.29
C GLY A 22 28.73 -27.82 -12.04
N GLN A 23 28.02 -27.26 -13.01
CA GLN A 23 27.33 -26.00 -12.81
C GLN A 23 26.37 -26.20 -11.63
N PRO A 24 26.27 -25.23 -10.68
CA PRO A 24 25.27 -25.32 -9.62
C PRO A 24 23.89 -25.33 -10.29
N GLU A 25 23.18 -26.44 -10.19
CA GLU A 25 21.77 -26.51 -10.59
C GLU A 25 21.04 -25.38 -9.89
N ALA A 26 20.36 -24.52 -10.67
CA ALA A 26 19.52 -23.47 -10.13
C ALA A 26 18.41 -24.15 -9.30
N ARG A 27 18.58 -24.13 -7.99
CA ARG A 27 17.61 -24.68 -7.03
C ARG A 27 16.28 -24.01 -7.29
N ALA A 28 15.32 -24.74 -7.82
CA ALA A 28 13.97 -24.24 -8.06
C ALA A 28 13.48 -23.61 -6.75
N LYS A 29 13.19 -22.30 -6.77
CA LYS A 29 12.66 -21.59 -5.61
C LYS A 29 11.29 -22.22 -5.31
N THR A 30 11.23 -23.10 -4.33
CA THR A 30 9.98 -23.61 -3.80
C THR A 30 9.18 -22.43 -3.29
N LYS A 31 7.91 -22.29 -3.77
CA LYS A 31 7.02 -21.24 -3.23
C LYS A 31 7.00 -21.36 -1.71
N PRO A 32 7.22 -20.27 -0.96
CA PRO A 32 7.15 -20.33 0.49
C PRO A 32 5.76 -20.80 0.92
N ALA A 33 5.71 -21.66 1.92
CA ALA A 33 4.46 -22.01 2.57
C ALA A 33 3.87 -20.74 3.21
N TYR A 34 2.57 -20.53 3.06
CA TYR A 34 1.89 -19.38 3.66
C TYR A 34 0.59 -19.82 4.34
N SER A 35 0.19 -19.07 5.36
CA SER A 35 -1.13 -19.17 5.95
C SER A 35 -2.09 -18.19 5.27
N PRO A 36 -3.30 -18.61 4.87
CA PRO A 36 -4.29 -17.70 4.29
C PRO A 36 -4.67 -16.54 5.23
N ARG A 37 -4.53 -16.72 6.55
CA ARG A 37 -4.85 -15.71 7.56
C ARG A 37 -3.64 -14.88 8.00
N ASP A 38 -2.46 -15.10 7.46
CA ASP A 38 -1.27 -14.30 7.75
C ASP A 38 -1.05 -13.28 6.63
N PHE A 39 -1.35 -12.02 6.90
CA PHE A 39 -1.18 -10.90 5.99
C PHE A 39 0.14 -10.15 6.20
N THR A 40 0.96 -10.55 7.17
CA THR A 40 2.23 -9.86 7.50
C THR A 40 3.12 -9.71 6.28
N GLY A 41 3.69 -8.53 6.08
CA GLY A 41 4.62 -8.23 4.99
C GLY A 41 4.40 -6.87 4.35
N VAL A 42 5.23 -6.57 3.35
CA VAL A 42 5.18 -5.32 2.59
C VAL A 42 4.41 -5.55 1.29
N TYR A 43 3.53 -4.60 0.97
CA TYR A 43 2.63 -4.69 -0.18
C TYR A 43 2.51 -3.37 -0.91
N GLU A 44 2.25 -3.45 -2.21
CA GLU A 44 1.84 -2.34 -3.06
C GLU A 44 0.42 -2.56 -3.54
N GLY A 45 -0.41 -1.52 -3.49
CA GLY A 45 -1.78 -1.51 -4.00
C GLY A 45 -1.84 -1.10 -5.47
N GLU A 46 -2.81 -1.61 -6.20
CA GLU A 46 -3.09 -1.18 -7.57
C GLU A 46 -3.79 0.18 -7.59
N PHE A 47 -3.52 0.97 -8.64
CA PHE A 47 -4.24 2.21 -8.88
C PHE A 47 -5.68 1.95 -9.35
N LEU A 48 -6.63 2.71 -8.81
CA LEU A 48 -7.96 2.76 -9.41
C LEU A 48 -7.86 3.33 -10.82
N THR A 49 -8.35 2.57 -11.79
CA THR A 49 -8.37 3.00 -13.20
C THR A 49 -9.60 3.84 -13.54
N LYS A 50 -10.66 3.71 -12.72
CA LYS A 50 -11.93 4.42 -12.91
C LYS A 50 -12.44 4.99 -11.58
N LEU A 51 -12.96 6.20 -11.62
CA LEU A 51 -13.61 6.88 -10.51
C LEU A 51 -15.12 6.99 -10.79
N ASP A 52 -15.77 5.84 -10.98
CA ASP A 52 -17.19 5.72 -11.35
C ASP A 52 -18.11 5.59 -10.12
N PHE A 53 -17.85 6.42 -9.12
CA PHE A 53 -18.66 6.47 -7.90
C PHE A 53 -20.11 6.85 -8.23
N PRO A 54 -21.10 6.14 -7.67
CA PRO A 54 -22.52 6.35 -7.99
C PRO A 54 -23.10 7.59 -7.26
N TYR A 55 -22.49 8.74 -7.45
CA TYR A 55 -22.91 9.98 -6.80
C TYR A 55 -24.34 10.38 -7.15
N ASN A 56 -25.05 10.92 -6.16
CA ASN A 56 -26.25 11.67 -6.40
C ASN A 56 -25.91 13.03 -7.09
N GLU A 57 -26.92 13.79 -7.48
CA GLU A 57 -26.73 15.04 -8.22
C GLU A 57 -25.83 16.04 -7.47
N ARG A 58 -26.05 16.22 -6.17
CA ARG A 58 -25.29 17.16 -5.32
C ARG A 58 -23.81 16.80 -5.25
N TYR A 59 -23.48 15.56 -4.90
CA TYR A 59 -22.09 15.12 -4.76
C TYR A 59 -21.42 14.93 -6.13
N GLY A 60 -22.16 14.56 -7.15
CA GLY A 60 -21.68 14.53 -8.53
C GLY A 60 -21.29 15.90 -9.06
N ALA A 61 -22.06 16.96 -8.74
CA ALA A 61 -21.70 18.32 -9.08
C ALA A 61 -20.43 18.77 -8.34
N LEU A 62 -20.31 18.45 -7.04
CA LEU A 62 -19.11 18.74 -6.26
C LEU A 62 -17.87 18.00 -6.79
N PHE A 63 -18.03 16.72 -7.17
CA PHE A 63 -16.95 15.93 -7.75
C PHE A 63 -16.45 16.53 -9.07
N ARG A 64 -17.36 16.86 -9.99
CA ARG A 64 -17.01 17.53 -11.27
C ARG A 64 -16.32 18.87 -11.05
N LYS A 65 -16.78 19.65 -10.06
CA LYS A 65 -16.11 20.91 -9.71
C LYS A 65 -14.68 20.67 -9.23
N ARG A 66 -14.44 19.71 -8.32
CA ARG A 66 -13.09 19.38 -7.82
C ARG A 66 -12.20 18.85 -8.94
N GLN A 67 -12.74 18.05 -9.87
CA GLN A 67 -11.99 17.61 -11.06
C GLN A 67 -11.56 18.81 -11.93
N GLN A 68 -12.45 19.76 -12.15
CA GLN A 68 -12.13 20.97 -12.93
C GLN A 68 -11.12 21.84 -12.19
N ASP A 69 -11.26 22.02 -10.87
CA ASP A 69 -10.32 22.78 -10.06
C ASP A 69 -8.92 22.13 -10.08
N ASP A 70 -8.83 20.80 -10.08
CA ASP A 70 -7.56 20.06 -10.21
C ASP A 70 -6.90 20.28 -11.59
N ILE A 71 -7.71 20.22 -12.67
CA ILE A 71 -7.24 20.51 -14.04
C ILE A 71 -6.74 21.95 -14.15
N ASP A 72 -7.46 22.90 -13.56
CA ASP A 72 -7.11 24.32 -13.55
C ASP A 72 -5.96 24.66 -12.58
N ASN A 73 -5.38 23.67 -11.91
CA ASN A 73 -4.37 23.84 -10.83
C ASN A 73 -4.84 24.81 -9.73
N LYS A 74 -6.14 24.83 -9.47
CA LYS A 74 -6.68 25.57 -8.33
C LYS A 74 -6.48 24.78 -7.05
N PRO A 75 -5.88 25.36 -6.02
CA PRO A 75 -5.74 24.65 -4.75
C PRO A 75 -7.12 24.41 -4.14
N TYR A 76 -7.35 23.20 -3.66
CA TYR A 76 -8.44 22.91 -2.75
C TYR A 76 -7.87 22.37 -1.44
N ASP A 77 -8.61 22.66 -0.37
CA ASP A 77 -8.18 22.31 0.97
C ASP A 77 -8.51 20.84 1.23
N ASP A 78 -7.48 20.02 1.38
CA ASP A 78 -7.61 18.61 1.78
C ASP A 78 -6.57 18.28 2.87
N PRO A 79 -6.85 17.30 3.74
CA PRO A 79 -5.94 16.97 4.83
C PRO A 79 -4.52 16.62 4.38
N ALA A 80 -4.36 15.94 3.25
CA ALA A 80 -3.04 15.51 2.77
C ALA A 80 -2.18 16.68 2.29
N SER A 81 -2.79 17.80 1.86
CA SER A 81 -2.07 19.03 1.52
C SER A 81 -1.45 19.71 2.74
N HIS A 82 -1.93 19.38 3.94
CA HIS A 82 -1.42 19.85 5.23
C HIS A 82 -0.59 18.82 5.99
N CYS A 83 -0.03 17.82 5.30
CA CYS A 83 0.70 16.72 5.93
C CYS A 83 -0.11 15.90 6.94
N LEU A 84 -1.42 15.93 6.83
CA LEU A 84 -2.33 15.05 7.55
C LEU A 84 -2.58 13.78 6.72
N THR A 85 -3.07 12.75 7.36
CA THR A 85 -3.42 11.53 6.63
C THR A 85 -4.59 11.78 5.67
N SER A 86 -4.56 11.15 4.50
CA SER A 86 -5.68 11.19 3.55
C SER A 86 -6.93 10.46 4.07
N GLY A 87 -6.78 9.68 5.13
CA GLY A 87 -7.89 8.94 5.75
C GLY A 87 -8.34 7.70 4.97
N MET A 88 -9.44 7.10 5.44
CA MET A 88 -10.12 6.03 4.74
C MET A 88 -11.27 6.61 3.89
N PRO A 89 -11.57 6.00 2.74
CA PRO A 89 -10.94 4.83 2.12
C PRO A 89 -9.69 5.14 1.29
N ALA A 90 -9.29 6.41 1.14
CA ALA A 90 -8.16 6.81 0.28
C ALA A 90 -6.87 6.06 0.60
N MET A 91 -6.62 5.72 1.87
CA MET A 91 -5.43 4.94 2.24
C MET A 91 -5.34 3.62 1.48
N MET A 92 -6.46 2.93 1.25
CA MET A 92 -6.51 1.63 0.56
C MET A 92 -6.73 1.78 -0.94
N LEU A 93 -7.49 2.79 -1.36
CA LEU A 93 -7.87 2.98 -2.76
C LEU A 93 -6.82 3.75 -3.58
N SER A 94 -5.95 4.52 -2.94
CA SER A 94 -4.89 5.28 -3.61
C SER A 94 -3.58 4.53 -3.56
N ALA A 95 -3.09 4.09 -4.70
CA ALA A 95 -1.73 3.57 -4.84
C ALA A 95 -0.68 4.69 -4.68
N GLY A 96 0.60 4.36 -4.80
CA GLY A 96 1.72 5.31 -4.84
C GLY A 96 2.68 5.22 -3.67
N TYR A 97 2.28 4.64 -2.55
CA TYR A 97 3.16 4.33 -1.43
C TYR A 97 2.92 2.90 -0.99
N PRO A 98 3.98 2.10 -0.80
CA PRO A 98 3.85 0.78 -0.22
C PRO A 98 3.37 0.86 1.23
N PHE A 99 2.85 -0.22 1.73
CA PHE A 99 2.51 -0.35 3.13
C PHE A 99 2.95 -1.70 3.69
N GLU A 100 3.23 -1.70 4.98
CA GLU A 100 3.57 -2.88 5.74
C GLU A 100 2.39 -3.27 6.64
N ILE A 101 2.09 -4.56 6.65
CA ILE A 101 1.02 -5.13 7.47
C ILE A 101 1.65 -5.88 8.64
N PHE A 102 1.24 -5.50 9.85
CA PHE A 102 1.56 -6.18 11.09
C PHE A 102 0.29 -6.83 11.66
N GLN A 103 0.41 -8.03 12.15
CA GLN A 103 -0.72 -8.79 12.65
C GLN A 103 -0.47 -9.36 14.04
N SER A 104 -1.46 -9.21 14.90
CA SER A 104 -1.52 -9.83 16.22
C SER A 104 -2.92 -10.42 16.44
N GLY A 105 -3.09 -11.19 17.50
CA GLY A 105 -4.42 -11.73 17.88
C GLY A 105 -5.43 -10.65 18.32
N ARG A 106 -5.00 -9.41 18.53
CA ARG A 106 -5.84 -8.28 18.97
C ARG A 106 -6.08 -7.24 17.88
N GLN A 107 -5.15 -7.11 16.94
CA GLN A 107 -5.15 -6.01 15.99
C GLN A 107 -4.39 -6.40 14.72
N ILE A 108 -4.89 -5.92 13.59
CA ILE A 108 -4.16 -5.89 12.32
C ILE A 108 -3.87 -4.41 12.01
N THR A 109 -2.62 -4.08 11.70
CA THR A 109 -2.17 -2.72 11.46
C THR A 109 -1.58 -2.61 10.07
N PHE A 110 -2.07 -1.64 9.29
CA PHE A 110 -1.49 -1.23 8.02
C PHE A 110 -0.74 0.07 8.26
N THR A 111 0.56 0.07 7.99
CA THR A 111 1.41 1.28 8.06
C THR A 111 1.85 1.62 6.65
N LYS A 112 1.41 2.74 6.13
CA LYS A 112 1.79 3.22 4.79
C LYS A 112 3.06 4.07 4.89
N GLU A 113 3.95 4.00 3.90
CA GLU A 113 5.22 4.72 3.89
C GLU A 113 5.05 6.24 4.11
N ASN A 114 3.94 6.82 3.67
CA ASN A 114 3.62 8.24 3.90
C ASN A 114 3.21 8.60 5.34
N GLY A 115 3.40 7.69 6.30
CA GLY A 115 3.08 7.89 7.72
C GLY A 115 1.63 7.61 8.10
N SER A 116 0.77 7.23 7.16
CA SER A 116 -0.61 6.86 7.49
C SER A 116 -0.66 5.50 8.19
N VAL A 117 -1.42 5.40 9.28
CA VAL A 117 -1.56 4.16 10.06
C VAL A 117 -3.03 3.84 10.27
N ARG A 118 -3.45 2.68 9.79
CA ARG A 118 -4.78 2.11 10.00
C ARG A 118 -4.71 0.93 10.97
N ARG A 119 -5.64 0.87 11.93
CA ARG A 119 -5.75 -0.21 12.91
C ARG A 119 -7.11 -0.85 12.86
N ILE A 120 -7.14 -2.15 12.60
CA ILE A 120 -8.36 -2.97 12.63
C ILE A 120 -8.39 -3.72 13.96
N GLN A 121 -9.40 -3.47 14.79
CA GLN A 121 -9.55 -4.08 16.11
C GLN A 121 -10.25 -5.42 16.00
N MET A 122 -9.66 -6.48 16.58
CA MET A 122 -10.13 -7.86 16.41
C MET A 122 -10.88 -8.40 17.63
N LYS A 123 -11.04 -7.61 18.71
CA LYS A 123 -11.55 -8.11 20.01
C LYS A 123 -12.65 -7.26 20.62
N ARG A 124 -13.14 -6.26 19.89
CA ARG A 124 -14.24 -5.38 20.35
C ARG A 124 -15.23 -5.09 19.24
N GLY A 125 -16.36 -4.51 19.56
CA GLY A 125 -17.30 -3.89 18.64
C GLY A 125 -17.03 -2.39 18.44
N HIS A 126 -17.99 -1.68 17.83
CA HIS A 126 -18.02 -0.22 17.68
C HIS A 126 -18.56 0.47 18.95
N GLU A 127 -17.91 0.26 20.08
CA GLU A 127 -18.30 0.81 21.35
C GLU A 127 -17.41 1.99 21.75
N GLY A 128 -17.97 3.00 22.43
CA GLY A 128 -17.21 4.13 22.98
C GLY A 128 -16.64 5.06 21.91
N LEU A 129 -17.40 5.39 20.87
CA LEU A 129 -16.98 6.31 19.80
C LEU A 129 -17.23 7.78 20.18
N ASP A 130 -16.78 8.19 21.37
CA ASP A 130 -17.03 9.54 21.89
C ASP A 130 -16.07 10.60 21.32
N ASP A 131 -15.04 10.18 20.60
CA ASP A 131 -13.97 11.08 20.08
C ASP A 131 -14.36 11.83 18.81
N GLY A 132 -15.59 11.69 18.32
CA GLY A 132 -16.06 12.28 17.06
C GLY A 132 -15.47 11.58 15.81
N PRO A 133 -15.73 12.11 14.60
CA PRO A 133 -15.30 11.50 13.35
C PRO A 133 -13.76 11.47 13.20
N LEU A 134 -13.24 10.32 12.76
CA LEU A 134 -11.82 10.02 12.65
C LEU A 134 -11.35 9.95 11.18
N TYR A 135 -10.09 10.25 10.90
CA TYR A 135 -9.52 10.09 9.56
C TYR A 135 -9.57 8.64 9.07
N MET A 136 -9.21 7.70 9.93
CA MET A 136 -9.21 6.27 9.60
C MET A 136 -10.51 5.56 9.95
N GLY A 137 -11.46 6.29 10.55
CA GLY A 137 -12.66 5.72 11.12
C GLY A 137 -12.37 4.78 12.28
N ASP A 138 -13.43 4.17 12.82
CA ASP A 138 -13.33 3.04 13.73
C ASP A 138 -13.50 1.75 12.95
N ALA A 139 -12.43 0.97 12.84
CA ALA A 139 -12.39 -0.28 12.08
C ALA A 139 -12.37 -1.47 13.05
N ILE A 140 -13.36 -2.34 12.95
CA ILE A 140 -13.41 -3.63 13.64
C ILE A 140 -13.35 -4.77 12.63
N GLY A 141 -12.77 -5.90 13.02
CA GLY A 141 -12.62 -7.05 12.13
C GLY A 141 -12.87 -8.38 12.82
N HIS A 142 -13.26 -9.35 12.03
CA HIS A 142 -13.34 -10.75 12.45
C HIS A 142 -13.02 -11.68 11.27
N TRP A 143 -12.65 -12.90 11.59
CA TRP A 143 -12.39 -13.92 10.59
C TRP A 143 -13.66 -14.72 10.26
N ASP A 144 -14.02 -14.76 8.98
CA ASP A 144 -15.02 -15.64 8.39
C ASP A 144 -14.29 -16.68 7.51
N GLY A 145 -14.02 -17.85 8.07
CA GLY A 145 -13.11 -18.79 7.42
C GLY A 145 -11.72 -18.15 7.25
N ASP A 146 -11.23 -18.13 6.04
CA ASP A 146 -9.94 -17.50 5.67
C ASP A 146 -10.09 -16.05 5.14
N VAL A 147 -11.28 -15.47 5.26
CA VAL A 147 -11.59 -14.10 4.88
C VAL A 147 -11.62 -13.22 6.12
N LEU A 148 -10.85 -12.14 6.14
CA LEU A 148 -10.99 -11.07 7.13
C LEU A 148 -12.15 -10.18 6.70
N VAL A 149 -13.19 -10.10 7.50
CA VAL A 149 -14.30 -9.16 7.32
C VAL A 149 -14.05 -7.95 8.19
N VAL A 150 -14.06 -6.76 7.58
CA VAL A 150 -13.84 -5.50 8.29
C VAL A 150 -15.03 -4.59 8.12
N ASP A 151 -15.41 -3.94 9.20
CA ASP A 151 -16.47 -2.94 9.25
C ASP A 151 -15.88 -1.63 9.77
N THR A 152 -16.03 -0.52 9.01
CA THR A 152 -15.45 0.78 9.36
C THR A 152 -16.51 1.85 9.30
N VAL A 153 -16.69 2.57 10.39
CA VAL A 153 -17.63 3.68 10.58
C VAL A 153 -16.95 4.88 11.21
N ASN A 154 -17.70 5.93 11.50
CA ASN A 154 -17.23 7.14 12.17
C ASN A 154 -16.12 7.87 11.42
N LEU A 155 -16.31 8.03 10.12
CA LEU A 155 -15.35 8.68 9.22
C LEU A 155 -15.58 10.19 9.14
N ARG A 156 -14.49 10.95 9.01
CA ARG A 156 -14.57 12.38 8.69
C ARG A 156 -15.08 12.59 7.27
N GLY A 157 -15.89 13.62 7.05
CA GLY A 157 -16.42 13.97 5.73
C GLY A 157 -15.55 14.93 4.92
N ASP A 158 -14.42 15.40 5.48
CA ASP A 158 -13.46 16.28 4.82
C ASP A 158 -12.25 15.54 4.22
N THR A 159 -12.27 14.21 4.24
CA THR A 159 -11.34 13.35 3.51
C THR A 159 -11.86 13.07 2.09
N SER A 160 -11.14 12.29 1.32
CA SER A 160 -11.52 11.92 -0.04
C SER A 160 -11.51 10.41 -0.22
N LEU A 161 -12.30 9.91 -1.18
CA LEU A 161 -12.28 8.49 -1.53
C LEU A 161 -10.99 8.13 -2.26
N GLU A 162 -10.55 8.99 -3.19
CA GLU A 162 -9.36 8.78 -4.01
C GLU A 162 -8.88 10.10 -4.62
N ARG A 163 -7.59 10.24 -4.89
CA ARG A 163 -6.92 11.38 -5.57
C ARG A 163 -7.28 12.77 -5.04
N ARG A 164 -7.68 12.86 -3.77
CA ARG A 164 -8.08 14.08 -3.08
C ARG A 164 -9.31 14.81 -3.63
N ILE A 165 -9.86 14.35 -4.76
CA ILE A 165 -10.99 15.03 -5.46
C ILE A 165 -12.34 14.38 -5.23
N ALA A 166 -12.39 13.08 -4.91
CA ALA A 166 -13.62 12.32 -4.80
C ALA A 166 -14.26 12.49 -3.41
N PRO A 167 -15.33 13.30 -3.24
CA PRO A 167 -15.92 13.61 -1.94
C PRO A 167 -16.77 12.47 -1.39
N HIS A 168 -16.95 12.46 -0.07
CA HIS A 168 -17.93 11.64 0.63
C HIS A 168 -18.50 12.40 1.84
N SER A 169 -19.48 11.81 2.55
CA SER A 169 -20.07 12.38 3.75
C SER A 169 -19.55 11.71 5.02
N THR A 170 -19.96 12.20 6.18
CA THR A 170 -19.71 11.53 7.48
C THR A 170 -20.59 10.29 7.67
N ALA A 171 -21.62 10.10 6.84
CA ALA A 171 -22.46 8.90 6.83
C ALA A 171 -21.84 7.73 6.06
N MET A 172 -20.61 7.90 5.55
CA MET A 172 -19.86 6.84 4.87
C MET A 172 -19.66 5.64 5.80
N HIS A 173 -19.97 4.45 5.25
CA HIS A 173 -19.74 3.16 5.86
C HIS A 173 -18.93 2.31 4.89
N ILE A 174 -17.85 1.71 5.36
CA ILE A 174 -16.97 0.85 4.57
C ILE A 174 -17.05 -0.57 5.11
N LYS A 175 -17.39 -1.51 4.23
CA LYS A 175 -17.26 -2.94 4.48
C LYS A 175 -16.20 -3.52 3.58
N GLU A 176 -15.33 -4.36 4.13
CA GLU A 176 -14.27 -4.99 3.37
C GLU A 176 -14.28 -6.50 3.62
N ARG A 177 -13.97 -7.23 2.56
CA ARG A 177 -13.69 -8.66 2.60
C ARG A 177 -12.28 -8.86 2.06
N ILE A 178 -11.35 -9.20 2.94
CA ILE A 178 -9.93 -9.27 2.62
C ILE A 178 -9.50 -10.73 2.71
N TRP A 179 -8.91 -11.25 1.64
CA TRP A 179 -8.41 -12.63 1.61
C TRP A 179 -7.10 -12.74 0.86
N ARG A 180 -6.40 -13.83 1.09
CA ARG A 180 -5.09 -14.10 0.52
C ARG A 180 -5.15 -15.34 -0.39
N PRO A 181 -5.40 -15.21 -1.71
CA PRO A 181 -5.51 -16.34 -2.62
C PRO A 181 -4.17 -17.02 -2.91
N SER A 182 -3.04 -16.33 -2.68
CA SER A 182 -1.70 -16.87 -2.87
C SER A 182 -0.68 -16.15 -1.99
N TYR A 183 0.53 -16.69 -1.90
CA TYR A 183 1.61 -16.07 -1.12
C TYR A 183 1.83 -14.59 -1.45
N GLY A 184 1.84 -14.24 -2.74
CA GLY A 184 2.19 -12.92 -3.23
C GLY A 184 1.03 -11.94 -3.39
N VAL A 185 -0.22 -12.33 -3.06
CA VAL A 185 -1.40 -11.52 -3.36
C VAL A 185 -2.36 -11.48 -2.20
N ILE A 186 -2.84 -10.29 -1.86
CA ILE A 186 -4.04 -10.06 -1.07
C ILE A 186 -5.07 -9.38 -1.98
N LEU A 187 -6.33 -9.77 -1.86
CA LEU A 187 -7.47 -9.13 -2.49
C LEU A 187 -8.34 -8.51 -1.39
N ASP A 188 -8.77 -7.29 -1.62
CA ASP A 188 -9.64 -6.52 -0.73
C ASP A 188 -10.86 -6.05 -1.51
N GLU A 189 -12.00 -6.73 -1.30
CA GLU A 189 -13.29 -6.29 -1.84
C GLU A 189 -13.87 -5.23 -0.92
N VAL A 190 -13.80 -3.99 -1.38
CA VAL A 190 -14.29 -2.81 -0.66
C VAL A 190 -15.69 -2.49 -1.11
N THR A 191 -16.62 -2.40 -0.18
CA THR A 191 -18.00 -1.89 -0.38
C THR A 191 -18.14 -0.56 0.34
N LEU A 192 -18.37 0.52 -0.41
CA LEU A 192 -18.66 1.85 0.11
C LEU A 192 -20.16 2.10 0.07
N THR A 193 -20.74 2.45 1.20
CA THR A 193 -22.14 2.88 1.33
C THR A 193 -22.17 4.27 1.93
N ASP A 194 -22.73 5.24 1.22
CA ASP A 194 -22.88 6.61 1.69
C ASP A 194 -24.27 7.13 1.29
N PRO A 195 -25.26 7.04 2.20
CA PRO A 195 -26.63 7.40 1.85
C PRO A 195 -26.82 8.89 1.55
N GLU A 196 -25.89 9.76 1.96
CA GLU A 196 -25.93 11.19 1.65
C GLU A 196 -25.26 11.53 0.31
N ALA A 197 -24.29 10.72 -0.14
CA ALA A 197 -23.51 10.99 -1.33
C ALA A 197 -23.84 10.06 -2.52
N PHE A 198 -24.19 8.81 -2.25
CA PHE A 198 -24.37 7.77 -3.27
C PHE A 198 -25.85 7.40 -3.47
N THR A 199 -26.19 7.04 -4.71
CA THR A 199 -27.50 6.48 -5.07
C THR A 199 -27.60 4.97 -4.84
N LYS A 200 -26.46 4.29 -4.71
CA LYS A 200 -26.32 2.85 -4.43
C LYS A 200 -24.94 2.56 -3.86
N PRO A 201 -24.70 1.40 -3.23
CA PRO A 201 -23.36 0.99 -2.85
C PRO A 201 -22.40 0.93 -4.05
N TRP A 202 -21.15 1.30 -3.82
CA TRP A 202 -20.05 1.11 -4.78
C TRP A 202 -19.17 -0.03 -4.28
N VAL A 203 -18.84 -0.95 -5.18
CA VAL A 203 -18.03 -2.13 -4.87
C VAL A 203 -16.83 -2.18 -5.80
N HIS A 204 -15.67 -2.41 -5.24
CA HIS A 204 -14.43 -2.56 -5.99
C HIS A 204 -13.48 -3.53 -5.28
N THR A 205 -12.71 -4.29 -6.07
CA THR A 205 -11.66 -5.16 -5.51
C THR A 205 -10.29 -4.56 -5.77
N VAL A 206 -9.59 -4.22 -4.70
CA VAL A 206 -8.20 -3.77 -4.73
C VAL A 206 -7.30 -5.00 -4.63
N LYS A 207 -6.31 -5.08 -5.50
CA LYS A 207 -5.26 -6.09 -5.40
C LYS A 207 -4.02 -5.48 -4.77
N LEU A 208 -3.48 -6.20 -3.79
CA LEU A 208 -2.24 -5.87 -3.12
C LEU A 208 -1.19 -6.92 -3.51
N THR A 209 -0.08 -6.47 -4.06
CA THR A 209 1.03 -7.33 -4.47
C THR A 209 2.13 -7.28 -3.42
N ARG A 210 2.59 -8.45 -2.96
CA ARG A 210 3.64 -8.58 -1.95
C ARG A 210 5.03 -8.37 -2.55
N HIS A 211 5.88 -7.69 -1.80
CA HIS A 211 7.29 -7.44 -2.11
C HIS A 211 8.17 -7.84 -0.93
N ASP A 212 8.77 -9.03 -0.99
CA ASP A 212 9.62 -9.55 0.10
C ASP A 212 10.96 -8.82 0.23
N GLU A 213 11.38 -8.17 -0.86
CA GLU A 213 12.64 -7.43 -0.95
C GLU A 213 12.50 -5.94 -0.61
N TRP A 214 11.28 -5.46 -0.35
CA TRP A 214 11.05 -4.04 -0.05
C TRP A 214 11.05 -3.79 1.45
N GLU A 215 11.51 -2.60 1.79
CA GLU A 215 11.41 -1.99 3.11
C GLU A 215 10.79 -0.60 2.96
N LEU A 216 9.94 -0.23 3.90
CA LEU A 216 9.41 1.13 3.93
C LEU A 216 10.53 2.11 4.21
N LYS A 217 10.57 3.21 3.44
CA LYS A 217 11.54 4.27 3.62
C LYS A 217 11.01 5.32 4.59
N GLU A 218 11.91 6.07 5.18
CA GLU A 218 11.52 7.27 5.92
C GLU A 218 10.82 8.25 4.99
N PHE A 219 9.65 8.69 5.39
CA PHE A 219 8.89 9.74 4.70
C PHE A 219 8.70 10.92 5.63
N VAL A 220 9.10 12.09 5.17
CA VAL A 220 8.89 13.36 5.88
C VAL A 220 8.02 14.25 5.00
N CYS A 221 6.78 14.45 5.43
CA CYS A 221 5.92 15.47 4.83
C CYS A 221 6.28 16.82 5.41
N ASP A 222 6.62 17.76 4.55
CA ASP A 222 6.96 19.13 4.92
C ASP A 222 6.10 20.09 4.11
N ASN A 223 4.93 20.45 4.63
CA ASN A 223 3.98 21.34 3.97
C ASN A 223 4.48 22.80 3.87
N ASN A 224 5.53 23.17 4.59
CA ASN A 224 6.15 24.48 4.48
C ASN A 224 7.18 24.58 3.34
N ARG A 225 7.55 23.46 2.73
CA ARG A 225 8.52 23.45 1.62
C ARG A 225 7.91 23.84 0.29
N TYR A 226 6.61 23.61 0.11
CA TYR A 226 5.90 23.97 -1.12
C TYR A 226 5.30 25.34 -0.98
N PHE A 227 5.52 26.19 -1.97
CA PHE A 227 4.87 27.50 -2.07
C PHE A 227 4.57 27.84 -3.53
N LEU A 228 3.51 28.61 -3.74
CA LEU A 228 3.19 29.13 -5.07
C LEU A 228 4.03 30.39 -5.32
N LYS A 229 4.69 30.42 -6.48
CA LYS A 229 5.33 31.63 -6.99
C LYS A 229 4.25 32.58 -7.55
N PRO A 230 4.61 33.87 -7.75
CA PRO A 230 3.69 34.84 -8.35
C PRO A 230 3.18 34.47 -9.74
N ASP A 231 3.89 33.63 -10.48
CA ASP A 231 3.53 33.13 -11.81
C ASP A 231 2.56 31.92 -11.74
N GLY A 232 2.15 31.49 -10.54
CA GLY A 232 1.26 30.35 -10.34
C GLY A 232 1.97 28.98 -10.35
N THR A 233 3.27 28.94 -10.59
CA THR A 233 4.02 27.67 -10.50
C THR A 233 4.38 27.35 -9.05
N SER A 234 4.43 26.06 -8.68
CA SER A 234 4.90 25.63 -7.37
C SER A 234 6.42 25.54 -7.33
N ALA A 235 6.98 25.86 -6.17
CA ALA A 235 8.40 25.66 -5.89
C ALA A 235 8.60 25.07 -4.49
N ILE A 236 9.77 24.46 -4.28
CA ILE A 236 10.17 23.86 -3.01
C ILE A 236 11.17 24.81 -2.33
N ARG A 237 10.93 25.17 -1.08
CA ARG A 237 11.93 25.85 -0.25
C ARG A 237 13.02 24.86 0.13
N GLY A 238 14.27 25.25 -0.04
CA GLY A 238 15.39 24.48 0.52
C GLY A 238 15.28 24.37 2.04
N LEU A 239 15.77 23.28 2.61
CA LEU A 239 15.93 23.17 4.05
C LEU A 239 16.91 24.27 4.51
N ALA A 240 16.55 24.98 5.59
CA ALA A 240 17.53 25.82 6.27
C ALA A 240 18.73 24.93 6.68
N PRO A 241 19.99 25.42 6.53
CA PRO A 241 21.12 24.67 7.03
C PRO A 241 20.93 24.37 8.53
N VAL A 242 21.09 23.09 8.90
CA VAL A 242 21.08 22.73 10.32
C VAL A 242 22.30 23.42 10.96
N PRO A 243 22.15 24.24 12.01
CA PRO A 243 23.28 24.80 12.72
C PRO A 243 24.18 23.68 13.22
N ARG A 244 25.46 23.73 12.90
CA ARG A 244 26.46 22.79 13.42
C ARG A 244 26.85 23.13 14.85
#